data_678a487bcec07cf621ca383a4ecd30f8
#
_entry.id   678a487bcec07cf621ca383a4ecd30f8
#
_cell.length_a   1.000
_cell.length_b   1.000
_cell.length_c   1.000
_cell.angle_alpha   90.00
_cell.angle_beta   90.00
_cell.angle_gamma   90.00
#
_symmetry.space_group_name_H-M   'P 1'
#
loop_
_entity.id
_entity.type
_entity.pdbx_description
1 polymer ?
#
loop_
_entity_poly.entity_id
_entity_poly.type
_entity_poly.pdbx_seq_one_letter_code
_entity_poly.pdbx_strand_id
1 'polypeptide(L)'
;MTFQNPKQLLLSIPKWILICVLIGIFSGSASAFFLVSLEWVTQFRLHHDWIIWFLPIGGFLVGFSYYYWGESVVKGNNLLLEEYENPQKVIPFKMAPLVLLGTLLTHLFGGSAGREGTAVQMGGAIADQFTKFFKLDHSERKILIILGISAGFASVFGTPLAGAIFALEVLYFSKINFKSIILSFITAYAAYFTVEFWQVKHTHYSIPDVPEINVTNLFYTVIISLLFGLAALLFSRSTHFWGSLFSKNIKYPPLRPFIGGIFLAIAIAGFGLTKFSGLGVPVIVDSFSNPNQWYDFLLKILFTGFTLGAGFKGGEVTPLFFVGATLGSALSLIVPMPIALLAGMGFVAVFSGATHTPIACTIMGMELFGIAPGFFIAIACTIAYFSSGSVGIYKSQIVKGAKYKLYQKLQKKELEIL
;
A
#
# COMPACT_ATOMS: atom_id res chain seq x y z
N MET A 1 -2.37 -32.27 -12.25
CA MET A 1 -2.85 -32.39 -10.85
C MET A 1 -2.75 -33.86 -10.46
N THR A 2 -1.68 -34.24 -9.80
CA THR A 2 -1.59 -35.59 -9.16
C THR A 2 -2.45 -35.50 -7.90
N PHE A 3 -3.55 -36.27 -7.89
CA PHE A 3 -4.39 -36.43 -6.72
C PHE A 3 -3.53 -37.00 -5.58
N GLN A 4 -3.17 -36.18 -4.61
CA GLN A 4 -2.54 -36.64 -3.38
C GLN A 4 -3.54 -37.62 -2.68
N ASN A 5 -2.99 -38.68 -2.13
CA ASN A 5 -3.76 -39.68 -1.36
C ASN A 5 -4.64 -38.93 -0.31
N PRO A 6 -5.96 -39.19 -0.22
CA PRO A 6 -6.89 -38.53 0.69
C PRO A 6 -6.40 -38.45 2.17
N LYS A 7 -5.67 -39.53 2.60
CA LYS A 7 -5.05 -39.54 3.95
C LYS A 7 -3.96 -38.51 4.13
N GLN A 8 -3.15 -38.25 3.10
CA GLN A 8 -2.10 -37.18 3.16
C GLN A 8 -2.72 -35.78 3.14
N LEU A 9 -3.84 -35.62 2.41
CA LEU A 9 -4.58 -34.34 2.42
C LEU A 9 -5.14 -34.06 3.82
N LEU A 10 -5.80 -35.02 4.45
CA LEU A 10 -6.36 -34.91 5.81
C LEU A 10 -5.28 -34.58 6.86
N LEU A 11 -4.10 -35.18 6.77
CA LEU A 11 -2.97 -34.90 7.69
C LEU A 11 -2.33 -33.52 7.44
N SER A 12 -2.45 -32.96 6.24
CA SER A 12 -1.90 -31.66 5.91
C SER A 12 -2.74 -30.48 6.41
N ILE A 13 -4.07 -30.64 6.55
CA ILE A 13 -4.99 -29.58 6.96
C ILE A 13 -4.64 -28.98 8.33
N PRO A 14 -4.46 -29.76 9.42
CA PRO A 14 -4.10 -29.20 10.73
C PRO A 14 -2.78 -28.44 10.71
N LYS A 15 -1.77 -28.95 9.95
CA LYS A 15 -0.48 -28.27 9.76
C LYS A 15 -0.69 -26.88 9.17
N TRP A 16 -1.48 -26.75 8.10
CA TRP A 16 -1.69 -25.48 7.42
C TRP A 16 -2.54 -24.51 8.23
N ILE A 17 -3.56 -25.00 8.95
CA ILE A 17 -4.33 -24.17 9.88
C ILE A 17 -3.42 -23.61 10.98
N LEU A 18 -2.58 -24.45 11.58
CA LEU A 18 -1.61 -24.02 12.58
C LEU A 18 -0.65 -22.93 12.03
N ILE A 19 -0.13 -23.14 10.82
CA ILE A 19 0.75 -22.16 10.14
C ILE A 19 0.00 -20.83 9.94
N CYS A 20 -1.24 -20.85 9.44
CA CYS A 20 -2.05 -19.65 9.24
C CYS A 20 -2.27 -18.88 10.54
N VAL A 21 -2.64 -19.59 11.61
CA VAL A 21 -2.89 -18.97 12.93
C VAL A 21 -1.59 -18.38 13.50
N LEU A 22 -0.47 -19.10 13.43
CA LEU A 22 0.82 -18.60 13.90
C LEU A 22 1.27 -17.35 13.12
N ILE A 23 1.20 -17.39 11.78
CA ILE A 23 1.53 -16.22 10.94
C ILE A 23 0.59 -15.06 11.29
N GLY A 24 -0.72 -15.30 11.44
CA GLY A 24 -1.69 -14.29 11.83
C GLY A 24 -1.35 -13.65 13.17
N ILE A 25 -1.05 -14.45 14.20
CA ILE A 25 -0.70 -13.97 15.53
C ILE A 25 0.61 -13.15 15.50
N PHE A 26 1.67 -13.67 14.92
CA PHE A 26 2.97 -12.97 14.92
C PHE A 26 2.94 -11.71 14.05
N SER A 27 2.35 -11.78 12.85
CA SER A 27 2.24 -10.61 11.97
C SER A 27 1.26 -9.59 12.51
N GLY A 28 0.13 -10.03 13.07
CA GLY A 28 -0.86 -9.15 13.71
C GLY A 28 -0.28 -8.44 14.93
N SER A 29 0.44 -9.16 15.81
CA SER A 29 1.11 -8.54 16.97
C SER A 29 2.21 -7.57 16.56
N ALA A 30 3.01 -7.90 15.54
CA ALA A 30 4.01 -6.99 15.00
C ALA A 30 3.38 -5.72 14.41
N SER A 31 2.25 -5.86 13.68
CA SER A 31 1.48 -4.72 13.16
C SER A 31 0.86 -3.89 14.28
N ALA A 32 0.30 -4.52 15.31
CA ALA A 32 -0.27 -3.81 16.47
C ALA A 32 0.81 -2.98 17.18
N PHE A 33 1.97 -3.58 17.46
CA PHE A 33 3.10 -2.86 18.04
C PHE A 33 3.55 -1.70 17.15
N PHE A 34 3.62 -1.92 15.84
CA PHE A 34 3.96 -0.88 14.87
C PHE A 34 2.94 0.27 14.87
N LEU A 35 1.64 -0.02 14.86
CA LEU A 35 0.58 1.00 14.83
C LEU A 35 0.59 1.85 16.11
N VAL A 36 0.75 1.23 17.30
CA VAL A 36 0.88 1.96 18.56
C VAL A 36 2.12 2.84 18.59
N SER A 37 3.27 2.30 18.14
CA SER A 37 4.53 3.06 18.06
C SER A 37 4.42 4.22 17.06
N LEU A 38 3.76 4.01 15.93
CA LEU A 38 3.56 5.01 14.89
C LEU A 38 2.65 6.15 15.37
N GLU A 39 1.58 5.82 16.09
CA GLU A 39 0.72 6.81 16.71
C GLU A 39 1.51 7.65 17.72
N TRP A 40 2.30 6.99 18.58
CA TRP A 40 3.14 7.69 19.56
C TRP A 40 4.13 8.68 18.90
N VAL A 41 4.88 8.27 17.89
CA VAL A 41 5.83 9.16 17.21
C VAL A 41 5.11 10.27 16.44
N THR A 42 3.91 10.01 15.93
CA THR A 42 3.09 11.00 15.23
C THR A 42 2.59 12.07 16.20
N GLN A 43 2.04 11.67 17.34
CA GLN A 43 1.61 12.60 18.38
C GLN A 43 2.78 13.39 18.96
N PHE A 44 3.93 12.74 19.20
CA PHE A 44 5.13 13.43 19.64
C PHE A 44 5.54 14.54 18.66
N ARG A 45 5.57 14.24 17.36
CA ARG A 45 5.88 15.22 16.31
C ARG A 45 4.88 16.38 16.29
N LEU A 46 3.58 16.10 16.42
CA LEU A 46 2.54 17.12 16.38
C LEU A 46 2.62 18.11 17.56
N HIS A 47 3.21 17.71 18.69
CA HIS A 47 3.46 18.57 19.83
C HIS A 47 4.85 19.26 19.81
N HIS A 48 5.69 18.94 18.81
CA HIS A 48 7.08 19.44 18.74
C HIS A 48 7.42 19.82 17.30
N ASP A 49 6.90 20.96 16.82
CA ASP A 49 7.08 21.42 15.44
C ASP A 49 8.54 21.55 15.01
N TRP A 50 9.43 21.85 15.95
CA TRP A 50 10.86 21.98 15.69
C TRP A 50 11.55 20.69 15.24
N ILE A 51 10.95 19.51 15.52
CA ILE A 51 11.57 18.19 15.25
C ILE A 51 11.77 17.94 13.74
N ILE A 52 11.01 18.63 12.88
CA ILE A 52 11.13 18.52 11.44
C ILE A 52 12.52 18.92 10.92
N TRP A 53 13.21 19.82 11.62
CA TRP A 53 14.57 20.22 11.25
C TRP A 53 15.60 19.10 11.43
N PHE A 54 15.24 18.02 12.15
CA PHE A 54 16.03 16.81 12.29
C PHE A 54 15.72 15.75 11.21
N LEU A 55 14.79 16.04 10.28
CA LEU A 55 14.49 15.14 9.16
C LEU A 55 15.73 14.74 8.36
N PRO A 56 16.73 15.62 8.09
CA PRO A 56 17.98 15.21 7.44
C PRO A 56 18.75 14.16 8.24
N ILE A 57 18.85 14.33 9.55
CA ILE A 57 19.57 13.40 10.44
C ILE A 57 18.82 12.06 10.50
N GLY A 58 17.49 12.09 10.66
CA GLY A 58 16.65 10.90 10.60
C GLY A 58 16.79 10.15 9.28
N GLY A 59 16.80 10.89 8.17
CA GLY A 59 17.06 10.34 6.84
C GLY A 59 18.43 9.68 6.72
N PHE A 60 19.48 10.34 7.21
CA PHE A 60 20.83 9.77 7.24
C PHE A 60 20.87 8.46 8.04
N LEU A 61 20.27 8.43 9.23
CA LEU A 61 20.21 7.22 10.06
C LEU A 61 19.49 6.06 9.36
N VAL A 62 18.38 6.35 8.68
CA VAL A 62 17.66 5.36 7.87
C VAL A 62 18.55 4.85 6.73
N GLY A 63 19.13 5.75 5.94
CA GLY A 63 20.01 5.38 4.84
C GLY A 63 21.24 4.59 5.29
N PHE A 64 21.86 5.00 6.41
CA PHE A 64 23.00 4.32 7.01
C PHE A 64 22.66 2.91 7.48
N SER A 65 21.53 2.73 8.18
CA SER A 65 21.07 1.43 8.64
C SER A 65 20.84 0.46 7.49
N TYR A 66 20.24 0.92 6.39
CA TYR A 66 20.03 0.09 5.20
C TYR A 66 21.31 -0.18 4.43
N TYR A 67 22.25 0.74 4.39
CA TYR A 67 23.53 0.57 3.72
C TYR A 67 24.40 -0.50 4.39
N TYR A 68 24.51 -0.47 5.72
CA TYR A 68 25.37 -1.42 6.44
C TYR A 68 24.67 -2.74 6.82
N TRP A 69 23.38 -2.70 7.13
CA TRP A 69 22.68 -3.90 7.61
C TRP A 69 21.52 -4.34 6.71
N GLY A 70 21.03 -3.47 5.83
CA GLY A 70 19.79 -3.70 5.07
C GLY A 70 19.98 -3.99 3.59
N GLU A 71 21.19 -4.17 3.06
CA GLU A 71 21.44 -4.35 1.62
C GLU A 71 20.56 -5.46 1.01
N SER A 72 20.50 -6.62 1.67
CA SER A 72 19.71 -7.77 1.19
C SER A 72 18.19 -7.58 1.24
N VAL A 73 17.68 -6.54 1.91
CA VAL A 73 16.24 -6.25 2.08
C VAL A 73 15.85 -4.86 1.59
N VAL A 74 16.77 -4.14 0.95
CA VAL A 74 16.54 -2.76 0.48
C VAL A 74 15.40 -2.63 -0.52
N LYS A 75 15.10 -3.70 -1.28
CA LYS A 75 14.03 -3.76 -2.28
C LYS A 75 12.61 -3.70 -1.67
N GLY A 76 12.48 -3.94 -0.38
CA GLY A 76 11.19 -3.87 0.33
C GLY A 76 10.13 -4.79 -0.26
N ASN A 77 8.94 -4.26 -0.57
CA ASN A 77 7.84 -5.05 -1.15
C ASN A 77 8.22 -5.75 -2.47
N ASN A 78 9.11 -5.16 -3.27
CA ASN A 78 9.57 -5.81 -4.49
C ASN A 78 10.31 -7.13 -4.22
N LEU A 79 11.00 -7.27 -3.07
CA LEU A 79 11.63 -8.52 -2.70
C LEU A 79 10.61 -9.65 -2.46
N LEU A 80 9.46 -9.33 -1.85
CA LEU A 80 8.38 -10.30 -1.66
C LEU A 80 7.85 -10.81 -3.00
N LEU A 81 7.65 -9.90 -3.96
CA LEU A 81 7.14 -10.23 -5.29
C LEU A 81 8.16 -11.07 -6.09
N GLU A 82 9.45 -10.73 -6.02
CA GLU A 82 10.53 -11.46 -6.67
C GLU A 82 10.67 -12.88 -6.11
N GLU A 83 10.65 -13.03 -4.78
CA GLU A 83 10.76 -14.33 -4.12
C GLU A 83 9.50 -15.20 -4.29
N TYR A 84 8.34 -14.59 -4.51
CA TYR A 84 7.14 -15.33 -4.90
C TYR A 84 7.25 -15.88 -6.34
N GLU A 85 7.68 -15.06 -7.30
CA GLU A 85 7.81 -15.50 -8.70
C GLU A 85 8.93 -16.53 -8.85
N ASN A 86 10.10 -16.25 -8.31
CA ASN A 86 11.28 -17.11 -8.39
C ASN A 86 11.93 -17.31 -7.03
N PRO A 87 11.46 -18.27 -6.22
CA PRO A 87 11.98 -18.52 -4.87
C PRO A 87 13.46 -18.88 -4.89
N GLN A 88 14.33 -18.02 -4.33
CA GLN A 88 15.77 -18.26 -4.21
C GLN A 88 16.19 -18.48 -2.77
N LYS A 89 15.93 -17.50 -1.91
CA LYS A 89 16.39 -17.48 -0.52
C LYS A 89 15.29 -17.02 0.42
N VAL A 90 15.22 -17.63 1.60
CA VAL A 90 14.32 -17.15 2.66
C VAL A 90 14.61 -15.69 2.95
N ILE A 91 13.55 -14.88 2.96
CA ILE A 91 13.63 -13.44 3.22
C ILE A 91 14.23 -13.23 4.61
N PRO A 92 15.32 -12.46 4.74
CA PRO A 92 15.95 -12.26 6.02
C PRO A 92 15.02 -11.60 7.04
N PHE A 93 14.90 -12.17 8.24
CA PHE A 93 14.03 -11.62 9.31
C PHE A 93 14.32 -10.16 9.64
N LYS A 94 15.59 -9.72 9.48
CA LYS A 94 16.00 -8.31 9.68
C LYS A 94 15.22 -7.29 8.86
N MET A 95 14.49 -7.73 7.82
CA MET A 95 13.59 -6.87 7.05
C MET A 95 12.51 -6.24 7.95
N ALA A 96 11.92 -7.02 8.86
CA ALA A 96 10.87 -6.55 9.74
C ALA A 96 11.32 -5.43 10.70
N PRO A 97 12.34 -5.60 11.54
CA PRO A 97 12.80 -4.52 12.41
C PRO A 97 13.38 -3.31 11.66
N LEU A 98 14.07 -3.52 10.53
CA LEU A 98 14.64 -2.41 9.75
C LEU A 98 13.55 -1.54 9.10
N VAL A 99 12.52 -2.14 8.51
CA VAL A 99 11.45 -1.36 7.90
C VAL A 99 10.59 -0.67 8.97
N LEU A 100 10.35 -1.32 10.10
CA LEU A 100 9.67 -0.74 11.25
C LEU A 100 10.40 0.51 11.74
N LEU A 101 11.67 0.38 12.13
CA LEU A 101 12.47 1.50 12.63
C LEU A 101 12.62 2.61 11.59
N GLY A 102 12.88 2.26 10.33
CA GLY A 102 12.99 3.23 9.25
C GLY A 102 11.71 4.02 9.03
N THR A 103 10.54 3.37 9.13
CA THR A 103 9.25 4.03 9.00
C THR A 103 8.94 4.93 10.20
N LEU A 104 9.22 4.45 11.42
CA LEU A 104 9.03 5.26 12.63
C LEU A 104 9.89 6.52 12.60
N LEU A 105 11.17 6.43 12.20
CA LEU A 105 12.06 7.59 12.03
C LEU A 105 11.54 8.56 10.96
N THR A 106 11.06 8.03 9.82
CA THR A 106 10.47 8.87 8.76
C THR A 106 9.29 9.68 9.29
N HIS A 107 8.38 9.05 10.05
CA HIS A 107 7.20 9.71 10.59
C HIS A 107 7.50 10.63 11.76
N LEU A 108 8.44 10.25 12.64
CA LEU A 108 8.89 11.06 13.78
C LEU A 108 9.38 12.43 13.29
N PHE A 109 10.16 12.46 12.22
CA PHE A 109 10.75 13.69 11.69
C PHE A 109 9.92 14.34 10.58
N GLY A 110 8.72 13.82 10.24
CA GLY A 110 7.78 14.49 9.35
C GLY A 110 7.91 14.17 7.86
N GLY A 111 8.62 13.11 7.48
CA GLY A 111 8.64 12.63 6.09
C GLY A 111 7.25 12.19 5.63
N SER A 112 6.89 12.47 4.38
CA SER A 112 5.60 12.11 3.78
C SER A 112 5.61 10.66 3.32
N ALA A 113 5.01 9.76 4.09
CA ALA A 113 4.96 8.33 3.77
C ALA A 113 3.73 7.65 4.39
N GLY A 114 3.43 6.44 3.93
CA GLY A 114 2.40 5.56 4.48
C GLY A 114 2.96 4.51 5.44
N ARG A 115 2.09 3.65 5.93
CA ARG A 115 2.39 2.61 6.93
C ARG A 115 2.20 1.18 6.42
N GLU A 116 1.35 0.99 5.44
CA GLU A 116 0.87 -0.33 5.00
C GLU A 116 1.96 -1.17 4.33
N GLY A 117 2.77 -0.55 3.47
CA GLY A 117 3.91 -1.23 2.87
C GLY A 117 4.90 -1.77 3.91
N THR A 118 5.01 -1.11 5.06
CA THR A 118 5.80 -1.56 6.20
C THR A 118 5.21 -2.81 6.83
N ALA A 119 3.89 -2.82 7.10
CA ALA A 119 3.22 -3.99 7.68
C ALA A 119 3.26 -5.20 6.73
N VAL A 120 3.10 -5.00 5.42
CA VAL A 120 3.23 -6.05 4.40
C VAL A 120 4.65 -6.64 4.39
N GLN A 121 5.69 -5.80 4.46
CA GLN A 121 7.08 -6.27 4.53
C GLN A 121 7.35 -7.04 5.82
N MET A 122 6.85 -6.56 6.95
CA MET A 122 6.97 -7.26 8.24
C MET A 122 6.26 -8.61 8.19
N GLY A 123 5.01 -8.64 7.72
CA GLY A 123 4.22 -9.87 7.59
C GLY A 123 4.89 -10.89 6.66
N GLY A 124 5.36 -10.46 5.50
CA GLY A 124 6.08 -11.33 4.55
C GLY A 124 7.39 -11.89 5.13
N ALA A 125 8.18 -11.04 5.80
CA ALA A 125 9.43 -11.48 6.43
C ALA A 125 9.20 -12.44 7.61
N ILE A 126 8.18 -12.23 8.42
CA ILE A 126 7.78 -13.11 9.52
C ILE A 126 7.29 -14.44 8.97
N ALA A 127 6.37 -14.43 8.01
CA ALA A 127 5.80 -15.64 7.42
C ALA A 127 6.86 -16.53 6.77
N ASP A 128 7.82 -15.95 6.07
CA ASP A 128 8.84 -16.74 5.36
C ASP A 128 9.82 -17.46 6.31
N GLN A 129 9.95 -17.07 7.61
CA GLN A 129 10.74 -17.82 8.59
C GLN A 129 10.17 -19.22 8.82
N PHE A 130 8.86 -19.40 8.70
CA PHE A 130 8.21 -20.70 8.85
C PHE A 130 8.61 -21.71 7.77
N THR A 131 9.18 -21.26 6.63
CA THR A 131 9.75 -22.13 5.59
C THR A 131 10.75 -23.11 6.19
N LYS A 132 11.71 -22.60 7.00
CA LYS A 132 12.73 -23.43 7.63
C LYS A 132 12.17 -24.28 8.75
N PHE A 133 11.31 -23.69 9.58
CA PHE A 133 10.74 -24.35 10.75
C PHE A 133 9.90 -25.59 10.37
N PHE A 134 9.04 -25.45 9.35
CA PHE A 134 8.18 -26.53 8.88
C PHE A 134 8.77 -27.35 7.71
N LYS A 135 10.03 -27.06 7.31
CA LYS A 135 10.76 -27.71 6.20
C LYS A 135 9.91 -27.71 4.91
N LEU A 136 9.40 -26.54 4.52
CA LEU A 136 8.54 -26.37 3.37
C LEU A 136 9.35 -26.31 2.07
N ASP A 137 8.79 -26.85 1.00
CA ASP A 137 9.36 -26.76 -0.34
C ASP A 137 9.12 -25.39 -1.00
N HIS A 138 9.65 -25.19 -2.22
CA HIS A 138 9.54 -23.92 -2.93
C HIS A 138 8.09 -23.56 -3.27
N SER A 139 7.21 -24.54 -3.52
CA SER A 139 5.80 -24.31 -3.85
C SER A 139 5.00 -23.92 -2.60
N GLU A 140 5.27 -24.58 -1.48
CA GLU A 140 4.70 -24.30 -0.17
C GLU A 140 5.16 -22.93 0.35
N ARG A 141 6.43 -22.57 0.11
CA ARG A 141 6.97 -21.25 0.47
C ARG A 141 6.24 -20.10 -0.24
N LYS A 142 5.85 -20.27 -1.50
CA LYS A 142 5.00 -19.29 -2.21
C LYS A 142 3.70 -19.01 -1.46
N ILE A 143 3.10 -20.04 -0.88
CA ILE A 143 1.91 -19.88 -0.04
C ILE A 143 2.23 -19.02 1.18
N LEU A 144 3.36 -19.26 1.88
CA LEU A 144 3.74 -18.44 3.04
C LEU A 144 3.87 -16.95 2.71
N ILE A 145 4.44 -16.61 1.55
CA ILE A 145 4.56 -15.21 1.10
C ILE A 145 3.17 -14.59 0.93
N ILE A 146 2.21 -15.32 0.31
CA ILE A 146 0.81 -14.88 0.22
C ILE A 146 0.24 -14.63 1.62
N LEU A 147 0.40 -15.58 2.54
CA LEU A 147 -0.12 -15.47 3.90
C LEU A 147 0.47 -14.27 4.66
N GLY A 148 1.77 -14.02 4.49
CA GLY A 148 2.44 -12.89 5.11
C GLY A 148 1.96 -11.53 4.59
N ILE A 149 1.78 -11.39 3.26
CA ILE A 149 1.21 -10.19 2.64
C ILE A 149 -0.22 -9.99 3.12
N SER A 150 -1.04 -11.07 3.13
CA SER A 150 -2.42 -11.05 3.59
C SER A 150 -2.55 -10.62 5.05
N ALA A 151 -1.74 -11.21 5.94
CA ALA A 151 -1.72 -10.86 7.36
C ALA A 151 -1.29 -9.40 7.60
N GLY A 152 -0.21 -8.96 6.94
CA GLY A 152 0.29 -7.60 7.07
C GLY A 152 -0.71 -6.55 6.58
N PHE A 153 -1.39 -6.81 5.47
CA PHE A 153 -2.41 -5.90 4.94
C PHE A 153 -3.66 -5.87 5.84
N ALA A 154 -4.21 -7.03 6.17
CA ALA A 154 -5.42 -7.16 6.98
C ALA A 154 -5.26 -6.49 8.37
N SER A 155 -4.10 -6.70 8.99
CA SER A 155 -3.81 -6.19 10.34
C SER A 155 -3.68 -4.66 10.40
N VAL A 156 -3.14 -4.02 9.35
CA VAL A 156 -2.92 -2.56 9.37
C VAL A 156 -4.16 -1.76 8.98
N PHE A 157 -5.05 -2.35 8.19
CA PHE A 157 -6.27 -1.68 7.74
C PHE A 157 -7.53 -2.06 8.52
N GLY A 158 -7.56 -3.22 9.16
CA GLY A 158 -8.78 -3.76 9.73
C GLY A 158 -9.76 -4.28 8.67
N THR A 159 -9.26 -4.66 7.48
CA THR A 159 -10.05 -5.15 6.34
C THR A 159 -9.58 -6.55 5.92
N PRO A 160 -10.01 -7.61 6.62
CA PRO A 160 -9.51 -8.96 6.40
C PRO A 160 -9.89 -9.56 5.04
N LEU A 161 -11.08 -9.26 4.50
CA LEU A 161 -11.47 -9.74 3.17
C LEU A 161 -10.59 -9.11 2.09
N ALA A 162 -10.45 -7.79 2.13
CA ALA A 162 -9.59 -7.08 1.20
C ALA A 162 -8.12 -7.51 1.32
N GLY A 163 -7.63 -7.72 2.55
CA GLY A 163 -6.25 -8.17 2.79
C GLY A 163 -5.96 -9.54 2.17
N ALA A 164 -6.89 -10.48 2.32
CA ALA A 164 -6.77 -11.80 1.70
C ALA A 164 -6.72 -11.71 0.17
N ILE A 165 -7.61 -10.92 -0.44
CA ILE A 165 -7.70 -10.78 -1.89
C ILE A 165 -6.55 -9.94 -2.45
N PHE A 166 -6.10 -8.90 -1.73
CA PHE A 166 -4.95 -8.08 -2.12
C PHE A 166 -3.68 -8.93 -2.30
N ALA A 167 -3.41 -9.83 -1.35
CA ALA A 167 -2.25 -10.72 -1.44
C ALA A 167 -2.29 -11.62 -2.69
N LEU A 168 -3.48 -12.06 -3.09
CA LEU A 168 -3.68 -12.89 -4.28
C LEU A 168 -3.58 -12.07 -5.57
N GLU A 169 -4.17 -10.88 -5.58
CA GLU A 169 -4.27 -10.04 -6.78
C GLU A 169 -2.95 -9.36 -7.11
N VAL A 170 -2.21 -8.86 -6.11
CA VAL A 170 -0.91 -8.22 -6.31
C VAL A 170 0.16 -9.18 -6.85
N LEU A 171 0.01 -10.47 -6.57
CA LEU A 171 0.88 -11.56 -7.02
C LEU A 171 0.39 -12.26 -8.31
N TYR A 172 -0.56 -11.69 -9.01
CA TYR A 172 -1.17 -12.24 -10.24
C TYR A 172 -2.05 -13.45 -10.02
N PHE A 173 -3.33 -13.17 -9.79
CA PHE A 173 -4.40 -14.11 -9.41
C PHE A 173 -4.48 -15.39 -10.24
N SER A 174 -4.20 -15.38 -11.56
CA SER A 174 -4.37 -16.54 -12.43
C SER A 174 -3.41 -17.72 -12.18
N LYS A 175 -2.36 -17.50 -11.38
CA LYS A 175 -1.40 -18.55 -10.99
C LYS A 175 -1.68 -19.15 -9.61
N ILE A 176 -2.73 -18.70 -8.93
CA ILE A 176 -3.02 -19.02 -7.54
C ILE A 176 -3.94 -20.23 -7.49
N ASN A 177 -3.64 -21.18 -6.61
CA ASN A 177 -4.45 -22.36 -6.39
C ASN A 177 -5.53 -22.10 -5.31
N PHE A 178 -6.59 -22.92 -5.33
CA PHE A 178 -7.71 -22.80 -4.39
C PHE A 178 -7.28 -22.91 -2.91
N LYS A 179 -6.27 -23.74 -2.62
CA LYS A 179 -5.70 -23.88 -1.27
C LYS A 179 -5.16 -22.53 -0.77
N SER A 180 -4.40 -21.80 -1.60
CA SER A 180 -3.84 -20.47 -1.21
C SER A 180 -4.93 -19.45 -0.92
N ILE A 181 -6.06 -19.52 -1.65
CA ILE A 181 -7.20 -18.63 -1.41
C ILE A 181 -7.76 -18.86 0.00
N ILE A 182 -8.12 -20.10 0.35
CA ILE A 182 -8.67 -20.41 1.68
C ILE A 182 -7.69 -20.01 2.78
N LEU A 183 -6.42 -20.38 2.64
CA LEU A 183 -5.41 -20.11 3.65
C LEU A 183 -5.14 -18.60 3.84
N SER A 184 -5.20 -17.80 2.76
CA SER A 184 -5.05 -16.33 2.87
C SER A 184 -6.19 -15.72 3.69
N PHE A 185 -7.43 -16.16 3.52
CA PHE A 185 -8.56 -15.71 4.34
C PHE A 185 -8.37 -16.09 5.82
N ILE A 186 -8.04 -17.35 6.12
CA ILE A 186 -7.80 -17.79 7.51
C ILE A 186 -6.72 -16.92 8.16
N THR A 187 -5.62 -16.65 7.45
CA THR A 187 -4.49 -15.87 7.98
C THR A 187 -4.83 -14.39 8.15
N ALA A 188 -5.58 -13.81 7.20
CA ALA A 188 -6.05 -12.42 7.27
C ALA A 188 -6.94 -12.20 8.51
N TYR A 189 -7.92 -13.09 8.72
CA TYR A 189 -8.79 -13.03 9.89
C TYR A 189 -8.03 -13.28 11.20
N ALA A 190 -7.10 -14.23 11.23
CA ALA A 190 -6.26 -14.46 12.41
C ALA A 190 -5.42 -13.21 12.76
N ALA A 191 -4.86 -12.52 11.76
CA ALA A 191 -4.13 -11.29 11.97
C ALA A 191 -5.03 -10.13 12.44
N TYR A 192 -6.21 -9.98 11.81
CA TYR A 192 -7.23 -9.00 12.20
C TYR A 192 -7.66 -9.16 13.67
N PHE A 193 -8.08 -10.36 14.07
CA PHE A 193 -8.49 -10.63 15.46
C PHE A 193 -7.34 -10.46 16.46
N THR A 194 -6.09 -10.69 16.03
CA THR A 194 -4.92 -10.42 16.88
C THR A 194 -4.77 -8.93 17.16
N VAL A 195 -4.96 -8.06 16.16
CA VAL A 195 -4.91 -6.59 16.34
C VAL A 195 -6.07 -6.11 17.21
N GLU A 196 -7.28 -6.64 17.01
CA GLU A 196 -8.43 -6.37 17.87
C GLU A 196 -8.15 -6.79 19.33
N PHE A 197 -7.49 -7.93 19.55
CA PHE A 197 -7.06 -8.37 20.89
C PHE A 197 -6.09 -7.38 21.55
N TRP A 198 -5.22 -6.73 20.77
CA TRP A 198 -4.34 -5.65 21.22
C TRP A 198 -5.08 -4.32 21.45
N GLN A 199 -6.39 -4.26 21.16
CA GLN A 199 -7.24 -3.07 21.28
C GLN A 199 -6.74 -1.88 20.43
N VAL A 200 -6.09 -2.14 19.31
CA VAL A 200 -5.66 -1.09 18.37
C VAL A 200 -6.84 -0.69 17.49
N LYS A 201 -7.21 0.59 17.55
CA LYS A 201 -8.34 1.12 16.78
C LYS A 201 -7.93 1.47 15.35
N HIS A 202 -8.79 1.13 14.41
CA HIS A 202 -8.68 1.57 13.01
C HIS A 202 -9.51 2.84 12.79
N THR A 203 -9.11 3.64 11.79
CA THR A 203 -9.87 4.84 11.40
C THR A 203 -11.16 4.43 10.70
N HIS A 204 -12.28 5.01 11.14
CA HIS A 204 -13.58 4.79 10.51
C HIS A 204 -13.91 5.91 9.54
N TYR A 205 -14.50 5.54 8.42
CA TYR A 205 -14.98 6.44 7.39
C TYR A 205 -16.46 6.17 7.13
N SER A 206 -17.23 7.19 6.73
CA SER A 206 -18.66 7.03 6.48
C SER A 206 -19.05 7.69 5.17
N ILE A 207 -19.88 6.99 4.38
CA ILE A 207 -20.57 7.51 3.19
C ILE A 207 -22.06 7.39 3.46
N PRO A 208 -22.68 8.43 4.06
CA PRO A 208 -24.09 8.36 4.45
C PRO A 208 -25.05 8.41 3.26
N ASP A 209 -24.67 9.16 2.21
CA ASP A 209 -25.52 9.41 1.05
C ASP A 209 -24.95 8.74 -0.20
N VAL A 210 -25.73 7.83 -0.79
CA VAL A 210 -25.40 7.17 -2.06
C VAL A 210 -26.52 7.49 -3.06
N PRO A 211 -26.22 8.14 -4.19
CA PRO A 211 -27.23 8.53 -5.16
C PRO A 211 -27.78 7.29 -5.90
N GLU A 212 -28.96 7.47 -6.50
CA GLU A 212 -29.56 6.44 -7.36
C GLU A 212 -28.66 6.11 -8.57
N ILE A 213 -28.74 4.87 -9.00
CA ILE A 213 -28.04 4.40 -10.21
C ILE A 213 -28.83 4.87 -11.43
N ASN A 214 -28.37 5.96 -12.04
CA ASN A 214 -28.92 6.49 -13.26
C ASN A 214 -27.82 6.89 -14.26
N VAL A 215 -28.20 7.19 -15.50
CA VAL A 215 -27.25 7.49 -16.58
C VAL A 215 -26.35 8.68 -16.25
N THR A 216 -26.88 9.70 -15.60
CA THR A 216 -26.14 10.91 -15.24
C THR A 216 -25.06 10.61 -14.18
N ASN A 217 -25.42 9.91 -13.12
CA ASN A 217 -24.48 9.54 -12.05
C ASN A 217 -23.42 8.55 -12.55
N LEU A 218 -23.78 7.63 -13.45
CA LEU A 218 -22.83 6.73 -14.11
C LEU A 218 -21.84 7.50 -15.00
N PHE A 219 -22.33 8.47 -15.77
CA PHE A 219 -21.48 9.31 -16.61
C PHE A 219 -20.44 10.07 -15.76
N TYR A 220 -20.86 10.74 -14.67
CA TYR A 220 -19.92 11.38 -13.75
C TYR A 220 -18.94 10.38 -13.14
N THR A 221 -19.42 9.22 -12.71
CA THR A 221 -18.56 8.17 -12.15
C THR A 221 -17.46 7.76 -13.12
N VAL A 222 -17.79 7.56 -14.40
CA VAL A 222 -16.80 7.18 -15.42
C VAL A 222 -15.76 8.29 -15.60
N ILE A 223 -16.19 9.55 -15.77
CA ILE A 223 -15.28 10.69 -16.00
C ILE A 223 -14.30 10.88 -14.84
N ILE A 224 -14.82 10.93 -13.60
CA ILE A 224 -13.97 11.14 -12.43
C ILE A 224 -13.02 9.96 -12.19
N SER A 225 -13.43 8.74 -12.53
CA SER A 225 -12.60 7.54 -12.39
C SER A 225 -11.41 7.55 -13.33
N LEU A 226 -11.53 8.15 -14.50
CA LEU A 226 -10.38 8.40 -15.39
C LEU A 226 -9.35 9.33 -14.73
N LEU A 227 -9.81 10.38 -14.03
CA LEU A 227 -8.93 11.30 -13.30
C LEU A 227 -8.23 10.59 -12.14
N PHE A 228 -8.93 9.71 -11.41
CA PHE A 228 -8.31 8.89 -10.36
C PHE A 228 -7.21 7.98 -10.92
N GLY A 229 -7.43 7.36 -12.08
CA GLY A 229 -6.42 6.55 -12.74
C GLY A 229 -5.21 7.38 -13.22
N LEU A 230 -5.44 8.59 -13.73
CA LEU A 230 -4.35 9.52 -14.09
C LEU A 230 -3.56 9.97 -12.86
N ALA A 231 -4.22 10.23 -11.73
CA ALA A 231 -3.55 10.55 -10.47
C ALA A 231 -2.69 9.37 -9.97
N ALA A 232 -3.18 8.13 -10.10
CA ALA A 232 -2.43 6.92 -9.79
C ALA A 232 -1.17 6.76 -10.66
N LEU A 233 -1.30 7.04 -11.97
CA LEU A 233 -0.18 7.05 -12.92
C LEU A 233 0.86 8.10 -12.53
N LEU A 234 0.40 9.32 -12.22
CA LEU A 234 1.27 10.43 -11.85
C LEU A 234 2.03 10.11 -10.55
N PHE A 235 1.36 9.54 -9.56
CA PHE A 235 1.98 9.10 -8.30
C PHE A 235 3.08 8.06 -8.56
N SER A 236 2.76 7.00 -9.31
CA SER A 236 3.72 5.93 -9.62
C SER A 236 4.93 6.46 -10.39
N ARG A 237 4.71 7.33 -11.37
CA ARG A 237 5.80 7.97 -12.13
C ARG A 237 6.64 8.90 -11.27
N SER A 238 6.00 9.66 -10.36
CA SER A 238 6.70 10.58 -9.45
C SER A 238 7.66 9.82 -8.53
N THR A 239 7.20 8.73 -7.89
CA THR A 239 8.05 7.92 -6.99
C THR A 239 9.23 7.30 -7.75
N HIS A 240 9.01 6.80 -8.95
CA HIS A 240 10.08 6.23 -9.79
C HIS A 240 11.06 7.29 -10.31
N PHE A 241 10.56 8.46 -10.71
CA PHE A 241 11.39 9.59 -11.18
C PHE A 241 12.34 10.06 -10.07
N TRP A 242 11.83 10.39 -8.90
CA TRP A 242 12.65 10.84 -7.78
C TRP A 242 13.65 9.77 -7.33
N GLY A 243 13.23 8.50 -7.25
CA GLY A 243 14.14 7.41 -6.93
C GLY A 243 15.28 7.26 -7.93
N SER A 244 15.00 7.39 -9.21
CA SER A 244 16.02 7.37 -10.27
C SER A 244 16.94 8.59 -10.19
N LEU A 245 16.37 9.78 -9.98
CA LEU A 245 17.12 11.03 -9.87
C LEU A 245 18.13 10.99 -8.72
N PHE A 246 17.69 10.62 -7.51
CA PHE A 246 18.56 10.51 -6.35
C PHE A 246 19.63 9.44 -6.53
N SER A 247 19.26 8.26 -7.04
CA SER A 247 20.21 7.15 -7.23
C SER A 247 21.28 7.43 -8.29
N LYS A 248 20.91 8.19 -9.34
CA LYS A 248 21.83 8.57 -10.42
C LYS A 248 22.83 9.64 -9.97
N ASN A 249 22.38 10.63 -9.19
CA ASN A 249 23.20 11.80 -8.84
C ASN A 249 23.97 11.62 -7.52
N ILE A 250 23.48 10.80 -6.57
CA ILE A 250 24.13 10.61 -5.28
C ILE A 250 24.55 9.16 -5.14
N LYS A 251 25.84 8.90 -5.28
CA LYS A 251 26.40 7.53 -5.26
C LYS A 251 26.35 6.90 -3.87
N TYR A 252 26.60 7.67 -2.81
CA TYR A 252 26.59 7.17 -1.43
C TYR A 252 25.15 7.14 -0.89
N PRO A 253 24.53 5.94 -0.73
CA PRO A 253 23.12 5.81 -0.40
C PRO A 253 22.66 6.58 0.85
N PRO A 254 23.41 6.64 1.96
CA PRO A 254 22.98 7.38 3.15
C PRO A 254 22.82 8.89 2.95
N LEU A 255 23.54 9.48 2.00
CA LEU A 255 23.40 10.92 1.70
C LEU A 255 22.11 11.25 0.94
N ARG A 256 21.47 10.29 0.29
CA ARG A 256 20.23 10.53 -0.47
C ARG A 256 19.11 11.03 0.44
N PRO A 257 18.71 10.30 1.50
CA PRO A 257 17.67 10.79 2.41
C PRO A 257 18.16 11.94 3.30
N PHE A 258 19.47 12.11 3.55
CA PHE A 258 19.99 13.29 4.22
C PHE A 258 19.71 14.57 3.42
N ILE A 259 20.12 14.60 2.16
CA ILE A 259 19.90 15.75 1.25
C ILE A 259 18.41 15.94 1.01
N GLY A 260 17.67 14.85 0.73
CA GLY A 260 16.22 14.91 0.59
C GLY A 260 15.53 15.48 1.83
N GLY A 261 16.00 15.12 3.02
CA GLY A 261 15.49 15.63 4.29
C GLY A 261 15.68 17.12 4.47
N ILE A 262 16.81 17.70 4.00
CA ILE A 262 17.05 19.16 4.01
C ILE A 262 15.96 19.88 3.18
N PHE A 263 15.76 19.44 1.93
CA PHE A 263 14.76 20.05 1.05
C PHE A 263 13.34 19.92 1.60
N LEU A 264 12.98 18.73 2.14
CA LEU A 264 11.68 18.51 2.75
C LEU A 264 11.47 19.36 4.00
N ALA A 265 12.46 19.45 4.90
CA ALA A 265 12.34 20.25 6.10
C ALA A 265 12.14 21.73 5.76
N ILE A 266 12.90 22.27 4.81
CA ILE A 266 12.74 23.65 4.33
C ILE A 266 11.36 23.85 3.68
N ALA A 267 10.92 22.91 2.84
CA ALA A 267 9.63 23.02 2.16
C ALA A 267 8.45 22.94 3.14
N ILE A 268 8.48 22.01 4.08
CA ILE A 268 7.36 21.79 5.02
C ILE A 268 7.34 22.90 6.09
N ALA A 269 8.47 23.16 6.76
CA ALA A 269 8.53 24.17 7.82
C ALA A 269 8.59 25.61 7.28
N GLY A 270 9.35 25.84 6.22
CA GLY A 270 9.53 27.18 5.65
C GLY A 270 8.29 27.73 4.95
N PHE A 271 7.48 26.88 4.32
CA PHE A 271 6.25 27.29 3.62
C PHE A 271 4.96 26.88 4.37
N GLY A 272 5.05 26.37 5.59
CA GLY A 272 3.89 25.97 6.38
C GLY A 272 3.09 24.79 5.80
N LEU A 273 3.75 23.90 5.05
CA LEU A 273 3.11 22.78 4.33
C LEU A 273 3.00 21.51 5.18
N THR A 274 2.81 21.66 6.50
CA THR A 274 2.70 20.55 7.48
C THR A 274 1.56 19.58 7.16
N LYS A 275 0.50 20.06 6.48
CA LYS A 275 -0.63 19.25 5.98
C LYS A 275 -0.19 18.02 5.18
N PHE A 276 0.94 18.11 4.47
CA PHE A 276 1.44 17.04 3.59
C PHE A 276 2.48 16.12 4.26
N SER A 277 2.86 16.41 5.52
CA SER A 277 3.80 15.57 6.28
C SER A 277 3.12 14.31 6.83
N GLY A 278 3.92 13.26 7.07
CA GLY A 278 3.45 12.00 7.65
C GLY A 278 2.35 11.31 6.83
N LEU A 279 1.45 10.63 7.53
CA LEU A 279 0.33 9.89 6.91
C LEU A 279 -0.71 10.82 6.26
N GLY A 280 -1.07 11.90 6.93
CA GLY A 280 -2.14 12.81 6.51
C GLY A 280 -3.55 12.30 6.79
N VAL A 281 -3.73 11.36 7.74
CA VAL A 281 -5.04 10.78 8.09
C VAL A 281 -6.10 11.82 8.44
N PRO A 282 -5.81 12.88 9.24
CA PRO A 282 -6.82 13.91 9.51
C PRO A 282 -7.38 14.58 8.27
N VAL A 283 -6.54 14.83 7.25
CA VAL A 283 -6.97 15.41 5.98
C VAL A 283 -7.82 14.41 5.18
N ILE A 284 -7.46 13.12 5.21
CA ILE A 284 -8.27 12.07 4.57
C ILE A 284 -9.67 12.05 5.18
N VAL A 285 -9.77 12.06 6.51
CA VAL A 285 -11.07 12.06 7.21
C VAL A 285 -11.87 13.31 6.89
N ASP A 286 -11.24 14.48 6.91
CA ASP A 286 -11.87 15.76 6.58
C ASP A 286 -12.41 15.80 5.14
N SER A 287 -11.75 15.12 4.21
CA SER A 287 -12.16 15.03 2.79
C SER A 287 -13.55 14.40 2.57
N PHE A 288 -14.08 13.64 3.54
CA PHE A 288 -15.42 13.07 3.46
C PHE A 288 -16.53 14.07 3.79
N SER A 289 -16.18 15.23 4.37
CA SER A 289 -17.13 16.26 4.81
C SER A 289 -16.86 17.61 4.17
N ASN A 290 -15.63 17.95 3.89
CA ASN A 290 -15.20 19.26 3.40
C ASN A 290 -14.42 19.15 2.09
N PRO A 291 -14.69 20.06 1.10
CA PRO A 291 -13.93 20.08 -0.14
C PRO A 291 -12.50 20.56 0.09
N ASN A 292 -11.54 19.81 -0.42
CA ASN A 292 -10.12 20.18 -0.40
C ASN A 292 -9.75 21.13 -1.53
N GLN A 293 -8.58 21.76 -1.44
CA GLN A 293 -8.03 22.56 -2.52
C GLN A 293 -7.66 21.67 -3.70
N TRP A 294 -7.87 22.16 -4.92
CA TRP A 294 -7.62 21.42 -6.15
C TRP A 294 -6.18 20.93 -6.32
N TYR A 295 -5.20 21.54 -5.64
CA TYR A 295 -3.78 21.20 -5.71
C TYR A 295 -3.31 20.26 -4.59
N ASP A 296 -4.12 19.98 -3.58
CA ASP A 296 -3.71 19.16 -2.42
C ASP A 296 -3.21 17.77 -2.81
N PHE A 297 -3.91 17.12 -3.74
CA PHE A 297 -3.50 15.81 -4.23
C PHE A 297 -2.15 15.85 -4.97
N LEU A 298 -1.87 16.94 -5.71
CA LEU A 298 -0.59 17.11 -6.43
C LEU A 298 0.57 17.31 -5.46
N LEU A 299 0.38 18.13 -4.43
CA LEU A 299 1.40 18.34 -3.41
C LEU A 299 1.69 17.05 -2.64
N LYS A 300 0.67 16.27 -2.31
CA LYS A 300 0.90 14.95 -1.65
C LYS A 300 1.67 14.00 -2.55
N ILE A 301 1.38 13.95 -3.84
CA ILE A 301 2.15 13.17 -4.83
C ILE A 301 3.62 13.61 -4.82
N LEU A 302 3.87 14.92 -4.87
CA LEU A 302 5.21 15.49 -4.89
C LEU A 302 5.97 15.14 -3.61
N PHE A 303 5.41 15.45 -2.44
CA PHE A 303 6.08 15.24 -1.15
C PHE A 303 6.34 13.76 -0.87
N THR A 304 5.38 12.88 -1.17
CA THR A 304 5.57 11.44 -0.97
C THR A 304 6.57 10.86 -1.96
N GLY A 305 6.42 11.19 -3.25
CA GLY A 305 7.35 10.74 -4.28
C GLY A 305 8.78 11.16 -3.98
N PHE A 306 8.97 12.39 -3.53
CA PHE A 306 10.28 12.92 -3.15
C PHE A 306 10.82 12.24 -1.88
N THR A 307 10.00 12.07 -0.83
CA THR A 307 10.40 11.40 0.42
C THR A 307 10.89 9.98 0.16
N LEU A 308 10.06 9.17 -0.48
CA LEU A 308 10.39 7.76 -0.75
C LEU A 308 11.50 7.64 -1.79
N GLY A 309 11.49 8.48 -2.82
CA GLY A 309 12.53 8.56 -3.84
C GLY A 309 13.90 8.93 -3.28
N ALA A 310 13.96 9.79 -2.28
CA ALA A 310 15.19 10.12 -1.56
C ALA A 310 15.74 8.94 -0.74
N GLY A 311 14.93 7.91 -0.46
CA GLY A 311 15.36 6.71 0.25
C GLY A 311 14.88 6.58 1.69
N PHE A 312 14.02 7.47 2.14
CA PHE A 312 13.27 7.28 3.39
C PHE A 312 12.43 6.00 3.30
N LYS A 313 12.08 5.42 4.44
CA LYS A 313 11.27 4.20 4.53
C LYS A 313 9.85 4.52 4.97
N GLY A 314 8.91 3.76 4.43
CA GLY A 314 7.48 3.89 4.65
C GLY A 314 6.72 3.24 3.49
N GLY A 315 5.38 3.28 3.56
CA GLY A 315 4.50 2.79 2.50
C GLY A 315 4.06 3.89 1.54
N GLU A 316 3.51 3.49 0.40
CA GLU A 316 2.89 4.38 -0.57
C GLU A 316 1.35 4.46 -0.42
N VAL A 317 0.73 3.52 0.30
CA VAL A 317 -0.72 3.30 0.23
C VAL A 317 -1.54 4.39 0.93
N THR A 318 -1.24 4.76 2.20
CA THR A 318 -1.95 5.90 2.84
C THR A 318 -1.81 7.21 2.03
N PRO A 319 -0.63 7.56 1.49
CA PRO A 319 -0.52 8.68 0.54
C PRO A 319 -1.41 8.56 -0.70
N LEU A 320 -1.61 7.35 -1.26
CA LEU A 320 -2.54 7.14 -2.36
C LEU A 320 -3.98 7.39 -1.95
N PHE A 321 -4.36 7.01 -0.72
CA PHE A 321 -5.67 7.34 -0.16
C PHE A 321 -5.86 8.84 0.02
N PHE A 322 -4.84 9.53 0.52
CA PHE A 322 -4.84 10.99 0.61
C PHE A 322 -5.07 11.63 -0.76
N VAL A 323 -4.28 11.21 -1.77
CA VAL A 323 -4.40 11.71 -3.14
C VAL A 323 -5.81 11.47 -3.68
N GLY A 324 -6.36 10.28 -3.50
CA GLY A 324 -7.68 9.92 -3.99
C GLY A 324 -8.80 10.67 -3.26
N ALA A 325 -8.76 10.72 -1.92
CA ALA A 325 -9.78 11.38 -1.12
C ALA A 325 -9.80 12.90 -1.36
N THR A 326 -8.63 13.55 -1.40
CA THR A 326 -8.56 15.01 -1.65
C THR A 326 -8.92 15.38 -3.08
N LEU A 327 -8.54 14.58 -4.08
CA LEU A 327 -9.00 14.79 -5.45
C LEU A 327 -10.52 14.59 -5.57
N GLY A 328 -11.06 13.51 -4.97
CA GLY A 328 -12.50 13.24 -4.98
C GLY A 328 -13.30 14.36 -4.31
N SER A 329 -12.88 14.82 -3.13
CA SER A 329 -13.55 15.92 -2.43
C SER A 329 -13.45 17.26 -3.18
N ALA A 330 -12.32 17.57 -3.81
CA ALA A 330 -12.18 18.77 -4.64
C ALA A 330 -13.12 18.74 -5.85
N LEU A 331 -13.35 17.56 -6.44
CA LEU A 331 -14.28 17.40 -7.56
C LEU A 331 -15.75 17.61 -7.17
N SER A 332 -16.11 17.55 -5.87
CA SER A 332 -17.48 17.83 -5.41
C SER A 332 -17.92 19.27 -5.68
N LEU A 333 -16.98 20.19 -5.91
CA LEU A 333 -17.30 21.58 -6.29
C LEU A 333 -17.86 21.72 -7.70
N ILE A 334 -17.64 20.73 -8.58
CA ILE A 334 -18.03 20.78 -9.99
C ILE A 334 -18.89 19.59 -10.41
N VAL A 335 -18.90 18.51 -9.63
CA VAL A 335 -19.66 17.29 -9.90
C VAL A 335 -20.81 17.19 -8.89
N PRO A 336 -22.09 17.14 -9.34
CA PRO A 336 -23.24 17.10 -8.44
C PRO A 336 -23.49 15.71 -7.84
N MET A 337 -22.49 15.20 -7.12
CA MET A 337 -22.54 13.93 -6.38
C MET A 337 -22.08 14.15 -4.93
N PRO A 338 -22.55 13.32 -3.97
CA PRO A 338 -22.18 13.46 -2.56
C PRO A 338 -20.67 13.45 -2.34
N ILE A 339 -20.16 14.42 -1.59
CA ILE A 339 -18.72 14.60 -1.34
C ILE A 339 -18.07 13.34 -0.72
N ALA A 340 -18.76 12.72 0.25
CA ALA A 340 -18.26 11.51 0.90
C ALA A 340 -18.11 10.35 -0.09
N LEU A 341 -19.04 10.22 -1.06
CA LEU A 341 -18.95 9.21 -2.10
C LEU A 341 -17.77 9.49 -3.04
N LEU A 342 -17.59 10.75 -3.48
CA LEU A 342 -16.48 11.14 -4.35
C LEU A 342 -15.12 10.92 -3.68
N ALA A 343 -14.99 11.30 -2.40
CA ALA A 343 -13.79 11.07 -1.59
C ALA A 343 -13.51 9.57 -1.40
N GLY A 344 -14.53 8.77 -1.05
CA GLY A 344 -14.41 7.33 -0.88
C GLY A 344 -14.07 6.57 -2.16
N MET A 345 -14.69 6.95 -3.28
CA MET A 345 -14.34 6.43 -4.61
C MET A 345 -12.89 6.73 -4.95
N GLY A 346 -12.45 7.98 -4.78
CA GLY A 346 -11.07 8.40 -5.04
C GLY A 346 -10.08 7.65 -4.15
N PHE A 347 -10.37 7.52 -2.85
CA PHE A 347 -9.58 6.79 -1.86
C PHE A 347 -9.16 5.41 -2.37
N VAL A 348 -10.09 4.57 -2.80
CA VAL A 348 -9.78 3.20 -3.24
C VAL A 348 -9.41 3.12 -4.72
N ALA A 349 -9.92 4.00 -5.59
CA ALA A 349 -9.67 3.94 -7.03
C ALA A 349 -8.23 4.36 -7.40
N VAL A 350 -7.67 5.39 -6.74
CA VAL A 350 -6.26 5.76 -6.95
C VAL A 350 -5.34 4.64 -6.51
N PHE A 351 -5.64 4.00 -5.39
CA PHE A 351 -4.89 2.84 -4.91
C PHE A 351 -5.00 1.64 -5.88
N SER A 352 -6.22 1.34 -6.37
CA SER A 352 -6.47 0.31 -7.38
C SER A 352 -5.61 0.49 -8.63
N GLY A 353 -5.57 1.73 -9.14
CA GLY A 353 -4.77 2.08 -10.31
C GLY A 353 -3.27 1.92 -10.08
N ALA A 354 -2.76 2.35 -8.92
CA ALA A 354 -1.35 2.35 -8.59
C ALA A 354 -0.78 0.96 -8.26
N THR A 355 -1.60 0.05 -7.71
CA THR A 355 -1.21 -1.31 -7.33
C THR A 355 -1.68 -2.39 -8.28
N HIS A 356 -2.53 -2.04 -9.25
CA HIS A 356 -3.16 -2.98 -10.18
C HIS A 356 -4.02 -4.06 -9.49
N THR A 357 -4.77 -3.67 -8.44
CA THR A 357 -5.59 -4.57 -7.62
C THR A 357 -7.04 -4.10 -7.52
N PRO A 358 -7.81 -4.05 -8.64
CA PRO A 358 -9.17 -3.51 -8.65
C PRO A 358 -10.17 -4.31 -7.80
N ILE A 359 -10.04 -5.63 -7.72
CA ILE A 359 -10.97 -6.46 -6.94
C ILE A 359 -10.74 -6.22 -5.44
N ALA A 360 -9.49 -6.27 -4.98
CA ALA A 360 -9.14 -6.04 -3.59
C ALA A 360 -9.56 -4.64 -3.12
N CYS A 361 -9.33 -3.61 -3.95
CA CYS A 361 -9.70 -2.23 -3.63
C CYS A 361 -11.22 -2.02 -3.60
N THR A 362 -11.98 -2.70 -4.47
CA THR A 362 -13.46 -2.69 -4.43
C THR A 362 -13.96 -3.28 -3.12
N ILE A 363 -13.45 -4.45 -2.74
CA ILE A 363 -13.84 -5.11 -1.48
C ILE A 363 -13.40 -4.28 -0.28
N MET A 364 -12.22 -3.67 -0.32
CA MET A 364 -11.75 -2.77 0.71
C MET A 364 -12.69 -1.57 0.91
N GLY A 365 -13.17 -0.98 -0.19
CA GLY A 365 -14.16 0.09 -0.11
C GLY A 365 -15.47 -0.38 0.52
N MET A 366 -15.92 -1.60 0.24
CA MET A 366 -17.12 -2.17 0.87
C MET A 366 -16.90 -2.48 2.37
N GLU A 367 -15.71 -2.92 2.78
CA GLU A 367 -15.38 -3.14 4.19
C GLU A 367 -15.26 -1.82 4.97
N LEU A 368 -14.71 -0.76 4.35
CA LEU A 368 -14.47 0.52 5.02
C LEU A 368 -15.71 1.43 5.06
N PHE A 369 -16.52 1.43 3.99
CA PHE A 369 -17.59 2.41 3.79
C PHE A 369 -18.99 1.78 3.78
N GLY A 370 -19.08 0.45 3.89
CA GLY A 370 -20.32 -0.30 3.74
C GLY A 370 -20.61 -0.72 2.30
N ILE A 371 -21.64 -1.56 2.12
CA ILE A 371 -21.98 -2.19 0.84
C ILE A 371 -22.69 -1.20 -0.11
N ALA A 372 -23.42 -0.21 0.43
CA ALA A 372 -24.24 0.70 -0.37
C ALA A 372 -23.47 1.42 -1.50
N PRO A 373 -22.29 2.02 -1.30
CA PRO A 373 -21.53 2.66 -2.36
C PRO A 373 -20.77 1.67 -3.26
N GLY A 374 -20.83 0.36 -3.00
CA GLY A 374 -20.03 -0.68 -3.64
C GLY A 374 -20.10 -0.70 -5.15
N PHE A 375 -21.26 -0.39 -5.74
CA PHE A 375 -21.45 -0.33 -7.19
C PHE A 375 -20.60 0.79 -7.83
N PHE A 376 -20.66 2.00 -7.29
CA PHE A 376 -19.86 3.15 -7.75
C PHE A 376 -18.37 2.93 -7.54
N ILE A 377 -18.01 2.34 -6.39
CA ILE A 377 -16.64 1.97 -6.06
C ILE A 377 -16.07 0.93 -7.04
N ALA A 378 -16.84 -0.09 -7.41
CA ALA A 378 -16.41 -1.12 -8.36
C ALA A 378 -16.10 -0.52 -9.74
N ILE A 379 -16.97 0.38 -10.23
CA ILE A 379 -16.75 1.11 -11.48
C ILE A 379 -15.47 1.97 -11.36
N ALA A 380 -15.35 2.73 -10.27
CA ALA A 380 -14.22 3.62 -10.06
C ALA A 380 -12.87 2.86 -10.02
N CYS A 381 -12.79 1.78 -9.24
CA CYS A 381 -11.60 0.94 -9.15
C CYS A 381 -11.24 0.31 -10.50
N THR A 382 -12.23 -0.18 -11.24
CA THR A 382 -12.02 -0.82 -12.54
C THR A 382 -11.52 0.18 -13.59
N ILE A 383 -12.16 1.33 -13.71
CA ILE A 383 -11.76 2.36 -14.68
C ILE A 383 -10.40 2.95 -14.33
N ALA A 384 -10.16 3.28 -13.06
CA ALA A 384 -8.86 3.75 -12.60
C ALA A 384 -7.75 2.73 -12.86
N TYR A 385 -8.01 1.44 -12.65
CA TYR A 385 -7.09 0.36 -13.01
C TYR A 385 -6.71 0.42 -14.49
N PHE A 386 -7.66 0.55 -15.41
CA PHE A 386 -7.38 0.60 -16.84
C PHE A 386 -6.71 1.90 -17.27
N SER A 387 -7.04 3.04 -16.69
CA SER A 387 -6.50 4.36 -17.06
C SER A 387 -5.17 4.72 -16.41
N SER A 388 -4.69 3.96 -15.40
CA SER A 388 -3.43 4.23 -14.68
C SER A 388 -2.15 3.82 -15.42
N GLY A 389 -2.22 3.41 -16.67
CA GLY A 389 -1.03 2.97 -17.42
C GLY A 389 -0.52 1.58 -16.99
N SER A 390 0.60 1.18 -17.54
CA SER A 390 1.22 -0.13 -17.26
C SER A 390 2.19 -0.11 -16.07
N VAL A 391 2.53 1.08 -15.55
CA VAL A 391 3.51 1.27 -14.48
C VAL A 391 2.79 1.47 -13.15
N GLY A 392 2.93 0.51 -12.24
CA GLY A 392 2.46 0.63 -10.85
C GLY A 392 3.57 1.08 -9.91
N ILE A 393 3.25 1.14 -8.61
CA ILE A 393 4.23 1.46 -7.56
C ILE A 393 5.25 0.34 -7.32
N TYR A 394 4.87 -0.91 -7.61
CA TYR A 394 5.75 -2.08 -7.44
C TYR A 394 6.44 -2.44 -8.76
N LYS A 395 7.76 -2.18 -8.86
CA LYS A 395 8.55 -2.45 -10.08
C LYS A 395 8.60 -3.93 -10.44
N SER A 396 8.58 -4.81 -9.45
CA SER A 396 8.66 -6.26 -9.65
C SER A 396 7.31 -6.93 -9.84
N GLN A 397 6.21 -6.16 -9.88
CA GLN A 397 4.88 -6.69 -10.12
C GLN A 397 4.70 -7.11 -11.58
N ILE A 398 4.23 -8.32 -11.79
CA ILE A 398 3.95 -8.84 -13.14
C ILE A 398 2.53 -8.44 -13.54
N VAL A 399 2.41 -7.45 -14.41
CA VAL A 399 1.13 -7.05 -15.01
C VAL A 399 0.89 -7.87 -16.26
N LYS A 400 -0.15 -8.72 -16.25
CA LYS A 400 -0.59 -9.55 -17.39
C LYS A 400 -2.11 -9.38 -17.59
N GLY A 401 -2.67 -10.03 -18.61
CA GLY A 401 -4.12 -10.04 -18.85
C GLY A 401 -4.61 -8.91 -19.75
N ALA A 402 -5.86 -8.48 -19.58
CA ALA A 402 -6.54 -7.53 -20.47
C ALA A 402 -5.84 -6.16 -20.55
N LYS A 403 -5.42 -5.63 -19.40
CA LYS A 403 -4.69 -4.36 -19.32
C LYS A 403 -3.37 -4.39 -20.10
N TYR A 404 -2.57 -5.43 -19.91
CA TYR A 404 -1.29 -5.59 -20.62
C TYR A 404 -1.48 -5.66 -22.14
N LYS A 405 -2.50 -6.45 -22.58
CA LYS A 405 -2.84 -6.54 -24.01
C LYS A 405 -3.29 -5.21 -24.60
N LEU A 406 -4.04 -4.42 -23.83
CA LEU A 406 -4.48 -3.08 -24.24
C LEU A 406 -3.28 -2.16 -24.48
N TYR A 407 -2.36 -2.08 -23.53
CA TYR A 407 -1.18 -1.22 -23.65
C TYR A 407 -0.19 -1.69 -24.70
N GLN A 408 -0.01 -2.99 -24.91
CA GLN A 408 0.78 -3.49 -26.04
C GLN A 408 0.19 -3.11 -27.40
N LYS A 409 -1.14 -3.15 -27.55
CA LYS A 409 -1.81 -2.69 -28.78
C LYS A 409 -1.61 -1.19 -29.03
N LEU A 410 -1.67 -0.37 -27.97
CA LEU A 410 -1.45 1.07 -28.09
C LEU A 410 0.00 1.39 -28.50
N GLN A 411 0.98 0.76 -27.88
CA GLN A 411 2.40 0.93 -28.25
C GLN A 411 2.71 0.50 -29.67
N LYS A 412 2.12 -0.60 -30.18
CA LYS A 412 2.27 -0.99 -31.58
C LYS A 412 1.65 0.02 -32.54
N LYS A 413 0.49 0.60 -32.22
CA LYS A 413 -0.12 1.65 -33.03
C LYS A 413 0.69 2.93 -33.08
N GLU A 414 1.32 3.34 -31.96
CA GLU A 414 2.20 4.51 -31.92
C GLU A 414 3.44 4.30 -32.83
N LEU A 415 4.00 3.08 -32.87
CA LEU A 415 5.13 2.74 -33.73
C LEU A 415 4.75 2.60 -35.23
N GLU A 416 3.50 2.34 -35.55
CA GLU A 416 3.00 2.29 -36.93
C GLU A 416 2.62 3.68 -37.48
N ILE A 417 2.54 4.71 -36.63
CA ILE A 417 2.20 6.10 -37.01
C ILE A 417 3.45 7.00 -37.09
N LEU A 418 4.60 6.55 -36.57
CA LEU A 418 5.90 7.19 -36.67
C LEU A 418 6.72 6.61 -37.81
#